data_7c55d3f2fa62368a2ff87618d3f81bf2
#
_entry.id   7c55d3f2fa62368a2ff87618d3f81bf2
#
_cell.length_a   1.000
_cell.length_b   1.000
_cell.length_c   1.000
_cell.angle_alpha   90.00
_cell.angle_beta   90.00
_cell.angle_gamma   90.00
#
_symmetry.space_group_name_H-M   'P 1'
#
loop_
_entity.id
_entity.type
_entity.pdbx_description
1 polymer ?
#
loop_
_entity_poly.entity_id
_entity_poly.type
_entity_poly.pdbx_seq_one_letter_code
_entity_poly.pdbx_strand_id
1 'polypeptide(L)'
;IKNTSIGTSTMIVKRSLATGIKFPYTLICEDYYYKCQLLKKINFAYCYPRCLTEYQIRKGSLQSNRARNLFWIWKINKDLNRLDFFKNLTSLFFISLNSIKKYGFR
;
A
#
# COMPACT_ATOMS: atom_id res chain seq x y z
N ILE A 1 8.36 4.65 1.55
CA ILE A 1 7.80 3.47 0.90
C ILE A 1 7.72 3.73 -0.58
N LYS A 2 8.35 2.87 -1.37
CA LYS A 2 8.48 3.04 -2.83
C LYS A 2 7.62 2.05 -3.63
N ASN A 3 6.92 1.15 -2.95
CA ASN A 3 6.16 0.09 -3.60
C ASN A 3 4.96 -0.33 -2.76
N THR A 4 3.85 -0.65 -3.40
CA THR A 4 2.60 -1.15 -2.80
C THR A 4 2.26 -2.56 -3.28
N SER A 5 3.26 -3.35 -3.65
CA SER A 5 3.05 -4.67 -4.30
C SER A 5 2.56 -5.77 -3.35
N ILE A 6 2.60 -5.57 -2.03
CA ILE A 6 2.09 -6.55 -1.08
C ILE A 6 0.57 -6.45 -1.02
N GLY A 7 -0.13 -7.46 -1.55
CA GLY A 7 -1.59 -7.57 -1.45
C GLY A 7 -2.00 -8.01 -0.04
N THR A 8 -3.01 -7.36 0.54
CA THR A 8 -3.48 -7.69 1.90
C THR A 8 -4.08 -9.09 1.96
N SER A 9 -4.80 -9.49 0.93
CA SER A 9 -5.42 -10.84 0.82
C SER A 9 -4.41 -11.98 0.61
N THR A 10 -3.15 -11.65 0.31
CA THR A 10 -2.07 -12.63 0.07
C THR A 10 -0.95 -12.54 1.10
N MET A 11 -1.17 -11.81 2.18
CA MET A 11 -0.18 -11.53 3.20
C MET A 11 -0.40 -12.40 4.44
N ILE A 12 0.67 -13.05 4.89
CA ILE A 12 0.71 -13.73 6.19
C ILE A 12 1.59 -12.90 7.12
N VAL A 13 1.09 -12.63 8.32
CA VAL A 13 1.79 -11.81 9.31
C VAL A 13 1.89 -12.54 10.63
N LYS A 14 3.09 -12.55 11.22
CA LYS A 14 3.28 -13.08 12.57
C LYS A 14 2.47 -12.25 13.57
N ARG A 15 1.67 -12.90 14.43
CA ARG A 15 0.79 -12.23 15.39
C ARG A 15 1.53 -11.19 16.24
N SER A 16 2.72 -11.51 16.73
CA SER A 16 3.51 -10.59 17.55
C SER A 16 3.88 -9.27 16.84
N LEU A 17 4.04 -9.27 15.51
CA LEU A 17 4.25 -8.06 14.72
C LEU A 17 2.96 -7.23 14.55
N ALA A 18 1.83 -7.91 14.40
CA ALA A 18 0.53 -7.28 14.22
C ALA A 18 -0.01 -6.64 15.52
N THR A 19 0.44 -7.12 16.68
CA THR A 19 0.00 -6.61 17.99
C THR A 19 0.23 -5.11 18.10
N GLY A 20 -0.84 -4.38 18.49
CA GLY A 20 -0.82 -2.92 18.67
C GLY A 20 -0.97 -2.11 17.37
N ILE A 21 -0.99 -2.75 16.19
CA ILE A 21 -1.25 -2.06 14.94
C ILE A 21 -2.73 -2.20 14.60
N LYS A 22 -3.42 -1.06 14.42
CA LYS A 22 -4.83 -1.03 14.04
C LYS A 22 -4.98 -0.42 12.64
N PHE A 23 -6.03 -0.82 11.93
CA PHE A 23 -6.45 -0.12 10.71
C PHE A 23 -6.96 1.28 11.06
N PRO A 24 -6.53 2.32 10.34
CA PRO A 24 -7.02 3.67 10.58
C PRO A 24 -8.43 3.84 10.02
N TYR A 25 -9.16 4.81 10.54
CA TYR A 25 -10.43 5.25 9.97
C TYR A 25 -10.17 6.11 8.72
N THR A 26 -10.00 5.46 7.58
CA THR A 26 -9.87 6.13 6.28
C THR A 26 -10.93 5.59 5.33
N LEU A 27 -11.32 6.39 4.34
CA LEU A 27 -12.35 5.97 3.37
C LEU A 27 -11.84 4.82 2.47
N ILE A 28 -10.56 4.86 2.12
CA ILE A 28 -9.85 3.85 1.33
C ILE A 28 -8.37 3.80 1.73
N CYS A 29 -7.64 2.78 1.26
CA CYS A 29 -6.20 2.60 1.50
C CYS A 29 -5.81 2.40 2.98
N GLU A 30 -6.73 1.97 3.83
CA GLU A 30 -6.45 1.62 5.22
C GLU A 30 -5.38 0.51 5.35
N ASP A 31 -5.38 -0.40 4.40
CA ASP A 31 -4.40 -1.49 4.28
C ASP A 31 -2.98 -0.97 3.95
N TYR A 32 -2.88 0.13 3.21
CA TYR A 32 -1.61 0.79 2.94
C TYR A 32 -0.94 1.27 4.23
N TYR A 33 -1.68 1.97 5.08
CA TYR A 33 -1.18 2.40 6.38
C TYR A 33 -0.74 1.22 7.26
N TYR A 34 -1.60 0.19 7.36
CA TYR A 34 -1.31 -1.01 8.15
C TYR A 34 0.01 -1.67 7.70
N LYS A 35 0.20 -1.84 6.40
CA LYS A 35 1.45 -2.37 5.81
C LYS A 35 2.66 -1.48 6.12
N CYS A 36 2.48 -0.16 6.08
CA CYS A 36 3.53 0.77 6.46
C CYS A 36 3.99 0.57 7.91
N GLN A 37 3.05 0.37 8.84
CA GLN A 37 3.38 0.15 10.24
C GLN A 37 4.07 -1.20 10.47
N LEU A 38 3.65 -2.26 9.78
CA LEU A 38 4.33 -3.54 9.81
C LEU A 38 5.78 -3.43 9.31
N LEU A 39 5.98 -2.80 8.15
CA LEU A 39 7.30 -2.65 7.53
C LEU A 39 8.25 -1.75 8.32
N LYS A 40 7.76 -0.90 9.22
CA LYS A 40 8.61 -0.16 10.16
C LYS A 40 9.22 -1.04 11.25
N LYS A 41 8.61 -2.20 11.55
CA LYS A 41 9.07 -3.14 12.58
C LYS A 41 10.01 -4.22 12.06
N ILE A 42 10.20 -4.33 10.74
CA ILE A 42 11.00 -5.37 10.09
C ILE A 42 11.86 -4.75 8.98
N ASN A 43 13.00 -5.37 8.70
CA ASN A 43 13.89 -4.90 7.65
C ASN A 43 13.44 -5.36 6.26
N PHE A 44 12.77 -6.51 6.16
CA PHE A 44 12.33 -7.10 4.89
C PHE A 44 11.11 -8.00 5.09
N ALA A 45 10.36 -8.19 4.01
CA ALA A 45 9.29 -9.16 3.88
C ALA A 45 9.67 -10.18 2.81
N TYR A 46 9.32 -11.44 3.03
CA TYR A 46 9.58 -12.51 2.07
C TYR A 46 8.45 -12.64 1.06
N CYS A 47 8.79 -12.91 -0.18
CA CYS A 47 7.85 -13.26 -1.23
C CYS A 47 7.94 -14.77 -1.52
N TYR A 48 6.82 -15.47 -1.48
CA TYR A 48 6.76 -16.83 -1.96
C TYR A 48 6.68 -16.82 -3.50
N PRO A 49 7.60 -17.48 -4.23
CA PRO A 49 7.78 -17.29 -5.68
C PRO A 49 6.79 -18.11 -6.54
N ARG A 50 5.57 -18.32 -6.08
CA ARG A 50 4.50 -19.00 -6.84
C ARG A 50 3.22 -18.18 -6.78
N CYS A 51 2.44 -18.22 -7.86
CA CYS A 51 1.11 -17.62 -7.90
C CYS A 51 0.14 -18.53 -7.12
N LEU A 52 -0.26 -18.10 -5.92
CA LEU A 52 -1.19 -18.82 -5.06
C LEU A 52 -2.58 -18.17 -5.02
N THR A 53 -2.75 -17.02 -5.67
CA THR A 53 -3.98 -16.25 -5.62
C THR A 53 -4.25 -15.60 -6.96
N GLU A 54 -5.45 -15.78 -7.48
CA GLU A 54 -5.96 -15.04 -8.63
C GLU A 54 -6.78 -13.87 -8.15
N TYR A 55 -6.49 -12.68 -8.72
CA TYR A 55 -7.16 -11.45 -8.35
C TYR A 55 -8.05 -10.96 -9.48
N GLN A 56 -9.37 -10.98 -9.26
CA GLN A 56 -10.33 -10.50 -10.24
C GLN A 56 -10.42 -8.97 -10.24
N ILE A 57 -10.04 -8.35 -11.35
CA ILE A 57 -10.16 -6.91 -11.56
C ILE A 57 -11.56 -6.60 -12.10
N ARG A 58 -12.35 -5.79 -11.37
CA ARG A 58 -13.68 -5.35 -11.78
C ARG A 58 -13.69 -3.86 -12.07
N LYS A 59 -14.33 -3.47 -13.17
CA LYS A 59 -14.64 -2.06 -13.46
C LYS A 59 -15.57 -1.51 -12.37
N GLY A 60 -15.36 -0.26 -11.92
CA GLY A 60 -16.19 0.36 -10.89
C GLY A 60 -15.85 -0.02 -9.43
N SER A 61 -14.78 -0.81 -9.19
CA SER A 61 -14.32 -1.08 -7.83
C SER A 61 -13.82 0.19 -7.13
N LEU A 62 -13.79 0.18 -5.78
CA LEU A 62 -13.28 1.31 -4.98
C LEU A 62 -11.86 1.71 -5.37
N GLN A 63 -11.03 0.78 -5.83
CA GLN A 63 -9.65 1.01 -6.24
C GLN A 63 -9.48 1.39 -7.73
N SER A 64 -10.56 1.47 -8.52
CA SER A 64 -10.49 1.79 -9.94
C SER A 64 -10.08 3.25 -10.23
N ASN A 65 -10.34 4.16 -9.30
CA ASN A 65 -10.00 5.58 -9.45
C ASN A 65 -8.57 5.86 -8.92
N ARG A 66 -7.61 5.93 -9.84
CA ARG A 66 -6.19 6.15 -9.51
C ARG A 66 -5.91 7.48 -8.82
N ALA A 67 -6.55 8.56 -9.27
CA ALA A 67 -6.34 9.88 -8.71
C ALA A 67 -6.80 9.92 -7.23
N ARG A 68 -7.96 9.32 -6.94
CA ARG A 68 -8.47 9.19 -5.57
C ARG A 68 -7.54 8.36 -4.69
N ASN A 69 -7.00 7.27 -5.23
CA ASN A 69 -6.06 6.42 -4.48
C ASN A 69 -4.76 7.17 -4.15
N LEU A 70 -4.19 7.90 -5.11
CA LEU A 70 -3.00 8.72 -4.89
C LEU A 70 -3.24 9.84 -3.86
N PHE A 71 -4.40 10.50 -3.93
CA PHE A 71 -4.80 11.51 -2.95
C PHE A 71 -4.85 10.93 -1.53
N TRP A 72 -5.47 9.74 -1.34
CA TRP A 72 -5.54 9.11 -0.03
C TRP A 72 -4.18 8.61 0.46
N ILE A 73 -3.33 8.08 -0.41
CA ILE A 73 -1.96 7.73 -0.06
C ILE A 73 -1.18 8.97 0.38
N TRP A 74 -1.33 10.10 -0.34
CA TRP A 74 -0.74 11.38 0.06
C TRP A 74 -1.19 11.80 1.46
N LYS A 75 -2.50 11.77 1.71
CA LYS A 75 -3.09 12.13 2.98
C LYS A 75 -2.61 11.23 4.12
N ILE A 76 -2.62 9.92 3.92
CA ILE A 76 -2.11 8.94 4.89
C ILE A 76 -0.63 9.17 5.19
N ASN A 77 0.18 9.42 4.17
CA ASN A 77 1.60 9.70 4.35
C ASN A 77 1.83 10.98 5.15
N LYS A 78 1.07 12.04 4.87
CA LYS A 78 1.16 13.31 5.57
C LYS A 78 0.66 13.19 7.03
N ASP A 79 -0.58 12.72 7.21
CA ASP A 79 -1.29 12.84 8.48
C ASP A 79 -0.95 11.69 9.45
N LEU A 80 -0.80 10.48 8.95
CA LEU A 80 -0.59 9.28 9.78
C LEU A 80 0.86 8.81 9.81
N ASN A 81 1.55 8.82 8.66
CA ASN A 81 2.97 8.46 8.58
C ASN A 81 3.90 9.61 8.90
N ARG A 82 3.39 10.85 8.97
CA ARG A 82 4.12 12.09 9.27
C ARG A 82 5.35 12.30 8.36
N LEU A 83 5.19 11.98 7.07
CA LEU A 83 6.22 12.26 6.09
C LEU A 83 6.22 13.74 5.75
N ASP A 84 7.42 14.32 5.65
CA ASP A 84 7.62 15.65 5.09
C ASP A 84 7.23 15.70 3.60
N PHE A 85 7.02 16.91 3.10
CA PHE A 85 6.51 17.16 1.75
C PHE A 85 7.36 16.46 0.67
N PHE A 86 8.68 16.59 0.71
CA PHE A 86 9.57 16.03 -0.30
C PHE A 86 9.61 14.51 -0.27
N LYS A 87 9.62 13.88 0.90
CA LYS A 87 9.57 12.42 1.04
C LYS A 87 8.21 11.87 0.57
N ASN A 88 7.13 12.60 0.83
CA ASN A 88 5.80 12.21 0.37
C ASN A 88 5.71 12.27 -1.16
N LEU A 89 6.17 13.36 -1.76
CA LEU A 89 6.22 13.54 -3.21
C LEU A 89 7.05 12.43 -3.89
N THR A 90 8.23 12.15 -3.36
CA THR A 90 9.11 11.07 -3.85
C THR A 90 8.42 9.71 -3.73
N SER A 91 7.74 9.44 -2.62
CA SER A 91 6.97 8.21 -2.41
C SER A 91 5.89 8.03 -3.47
N LEU A 92 5.08 9.05 -3.73
CA LEU A 92 4.03 9.02 -4.75
C LEU A 92 4.59 8.82 -6.16
N PHE A 93 5.69 9.49 -6.48
CA PHE A 93 6.35 9.32 -7.77
C PHE A 93 6.74 7.86 -8.02
N PHE A 94 7.42 7.22 -7.06
CA PHE A 94 7.80 5.81 -7.19
C PHE A 94 6.60 4.86 -7.21
N ILE A 95 5.55 5.12 -6.42
CA ILE A 95 4.31 4.33 -6.44
C ILE A 95 3.66 4.42 -7.81
N SER A 96 3.58 5.61 -8.40
CA SER A 96 3.01 5.85 -9.73
C SER A 96 3.81 5.14 -10.82
N LEU A 97 5.13 5.27 -10.81
CA LEU A 97 6.02 4.56 -11.75
C LEU A 97 5.86 3.03 -11.68
N ASN A 98 5.86 2.49 -10.46
CA ASN A 98 5.70 1.04 -10.29
C ASN A 98 4.30 0.56 -10.70
N SER A 99 3.27 1.39 -10.50
CA SER A 99 1.91 1.10 -10.98
C SER A 99 1.85 1.06 -12.50
N ILE A 100 2.48 2.02 -13.19
CA ILE A 100 2.55 2.06 -14.66
C ILE A 100 3.32 0.84 -15.18
N LYS A 101 4.48 0.51 -14.60
CA LYS A 101 5.25 -0.68 -14.99
C LYS A 101 4.45 -1.98 -14.85
N LYS A 102 3.61 -2.09 -13.81
CA LYS A 102 2.85 -3.32 -13.51
C LYS A 102 1.57 -3.44 -14.35
N TYR A 103 0.87 -2.34 -14.61
CA TYR A 103 -0.46 -2.35 -15.20
C TYR A 103 -0.57 -1.61 -16.54
N GLY A 104 0.50 -0.94 -16.98
CA GLY A 104 0.49 -0.09 -18.17
C GLY A 104 -0.28 1.23 -17.97
N PHE A 105 -0.39 1.99 -19.05
CA PHE A 105 -1.25 3.19 -19.12
C PHE A 105 -2.71 2.76 -19.38
N ARG A 106 -3.39 2.25 -18.39
CA ARG A 106 -4.82 1.96 -18.48
C ARG A 106 -5.62 2.98 -17.71
#